data_2e82ddb07e3076bc6f150d51c0f5d0a2
#
_entry.id   2e82ddb07e3076bc6f150d51c0f5d0a2
#
_cell.length_a   1.000
_cell.length_b   1.000
_cell.length_c   1.000
_cell.angle_alpha   90.00
_cell.angle_beta   90.00
_cell.angle_gamma   90.00
#
_symmetry.space_group_name_H-M   'P 1'
#
loop_
_entity.id
_entity.type
_entity.pdbx_description
1 polymer ?
#
loop_
_entity_poly.entity_id
_entity_poly.type
_entity_poly.pdbx_seq_one_letter_code
_entity_poly.pdbx_strand_id
1 'polypeptide(L)'
;NVRLGAMLNLTFLSRNGNHKYQLKNIFNQLATSRYTWREGVDAQSNDEHSAEYSYRSRTTYNGQLTGKHTFTSDALDWSIGYAYANRHLPDRRRYLLNDIQNPGEIALHTGNDISREWTQLDEHIVSLGANDKHSFSFGSWQPSLQMGGYGEYRTRTYNTRAFYYQWNPSICTLPSDFQQGDVTRLLSDEANMGYDRLYMFEQMQMRNNYRAHNLMGAGYAAVDLPLGKLGVHAGVRFEHNDMELISNSRDTEKSESSRHYRTNDFFPSLNTTYKFNDRHQMRFSYGRSINRPEFREVSPSVYYDFDLASDVQGNTELRSCYIDNIDLRYEFYPSRGESISLAAFYKHFDSPIEWTYTVAGGTNLIYSYKNAQSANNYGLELDIRKNLGFIGLPDFSWSFNGALIKSRVEFAKGSKEENRPMQGQSPYLVNTGFFYKNAKQQLDIALLYNRIGKRIIGVGRSEGSAASDDNARVPHSYEMPRNTIDLSVSKKWGEHWELKLSVRDLLAERVYYKQFA
;
A
#
# COMPACT_ATOMS: atom_id res chain seq x y z
N ASN A 1 20.08 7.37 1.19
CA ASN A 1 19.33 6.23 1.72
C ASN A 1 20.28 5.28 2.45
N VAL A 2 19.97 4.92 3.68
CA VAL A 2 20.70 3.92 4.47
C VAL A 2 19.72 2.80 4.82
N ARG A 3 20.18 1.55 4.63
CA ARG A 3 19.41 0.37 5.02
C ARG A 3 20.27 -0.50 5.92
N LEU A 4 19.71 -0.90 7.05
CA LEU A 4 20.26 -1.90 7.93
C LEU A 4 19.23 -3.01 8.09
N GLY A 5 19.61 -4.25 7.85
CA GLY A 5 18.76 -5.43 8.04
C GLY A 5 19.50 -6.51 8.80
N ALA A 6 18.81 -7.15 9.71
CA ALA A 6 19.30 -8.32 10.41
C ALA A 6 18.22 -9.39 10.46
N MET A 7 18.60 -10.65 10.30
CA MET A 7 17.70 -11.79 10.35
C MET A 7 18.35 -12.91 11.16
N LEU A 8 17.57 -13.47 12.10
CA LEU A 8 17.98 -14.64 12.87
C LEU A 8 16.82 -15.65 12.87
N ASN A 9 17.04 -16.79 12.24
CA ASN A 9 16.06 -17.87 12.22
C ASN A 9 16.69 -19.14 12.82
N LEU A 10 16.02 -19.68 13.82
CA LEU A 10 16.40 -20.93 14.45
C LEU A 10 15.30 -21.96 14.21
N THR A 11 15.68 -23.16 13.84
CA THR A 11 14.74 -24.27 13.65
C THR A 11 15.21 -25.44 14.49
N PHE A 12 14.32 -25.98 15.31
CA PHE A 12 14.50 -27.22 16.03
C PHE A 12 13.51 -28.24 15.49
N LEU A 13 14.03 -29.42 15.17
CA LEU A 13 13.25 -30.57 14.73
C LEU A 13 13.49 -31.72 15.72
N SER A 14 12.43 -32.31 16.25
CA SER A 14 12.53 -33.48 17.12
C SER A 14 13.14 -34.68 16.37
N ARG A 15 13.73 -35.65 17.11
CA ARG A 15 14.37 -36.83 16.51
C ARG A 15 13.42 -37.65 15.64
N ASN A 16 12.14 -37.75 16.02
CA ASN A 16 11.11 -38.44 15.23
C ASN A 16 10.53 -37.61 14.08
N GLY A 17 10.98 -36.36 13.90
CA GLY A 17 10.49 -35.45 12.84
C GLY A 17 9.09 -34.86 13.08
N ASN A 18 8.38 -35.27 14.12
CA ASN A 18 6.97 -34.95 14.33
C ASN A 18 6.74 -33.56 14.96
N HIS A 19 7.77 -32.97 15.58
CA HIS A 19 7.65 -31.68 16.26
C HIS A 19 8.70 -30.73 15.71
N LYS A 20 8.24 -29.62 15.16
CA LYS A 20 9.09 -28.56 14.60
C LYS A 20 8.80 -27.25 15.31
N TYR A 21 9.84 -26.63 15.87
CA TYR A 21 9.78 -25.30 16.45
C TYR A 21 10.64 -24.36 15.63
N GLN A 22 10.14 -23.15 15.40
CA GLN A 22 10.89 -22.15 14.66
C GLN A 22 10.79 -20.80 15.38
N LEU A 23 11.95 -20.22 15.67
CA LEU A 23 12.07 -18.82 16.07
C LEU A 23 12.54 -18.03 14.86
N LYS A 24 11.76 -17.06 14.43
CA LYS A 24 12.04 -16.19 13.29
C LYS A 24 12.10 -14.76 13.77
N ASN A 25 13.18 -14.06 13.45
CA ASN A 25 13.36 -12.65 13.79
C ASN A 25 13.86 -11.91 12.57
N ILE A 26 13.24 -10.79 12.31
CA ILE A 26 13.63 -9.86 11.25
C ILE A 26 13.64 -8.44 11.83
N PHE A 27 14.73 -7.75 11.63
CA PHE A 27 14.89 -6.35 11.96
C PHE A 27 15.28 -5.58 10.69
N ASN A 28 14.61 -4.46 10.44
CA ASN A 28 14.98 -3.55 9.36
C ASN A 28 14.92 -2.11 9.86
N GLN A 29 15.91 -1.34 9.44
CA GLN A 29 15.92 0.11 9.57
C GLN A 29 16.19 0.73 8.21
N LEU A 30 15.35 1.63 7.79
CA LEU A 30 15.47 2.40 6.56
C LEU A 30 15.52 3.88 6.91
N ALA A 31 16.59 4.55 6.53
CA ALA A 31 16.70 6.00 6.63
C ALA A 31 16.80 6.62 5.24
N THR A 32 16.04 7.68 5.01
CA THR A 32 15.99 8.41 3.75
C THR A 32 16.11 9.90 4.04
N SER A 33 17.13 10.55 3.46
CA SER A 33 17.19 11.99 3.37
C SER A 33 16.71 12.41 1.99
N ARG A 34 15.77 13.35 1.95
CA ARG A 34 15.17 13.84 0.70
C ARG A 34 15.18 15.36 0.71
N TYR A 35 15.65 15.92 -0.40
CA TYR A 35 15.45 17.30 -0.77
C TYR A 35 14.54 17.33 -1.98
N THR A 36 13.47 18.12 -1.94
CA THR A 36 12.56 18.29 -3.06
C THR A 36 12.44 19.78 -3.34
N TRP A 37 12.70 20.15 -4.56
CA TRP A 37 12.47 21.50 -5.10
C TRP A 37 11.26 21.45 -6.04
N ARG A 38 10.38 22.43 -5.94
CA ARG A 38 9.26 22.61 -6.83
C ARG A 38 9.31 24.02 -7.38
N GLU A 39 9.10 24.13 -8.68
CA GLU A 39 9.01 25.34 -9.44
C GLU A 39 7.83 25.21 -10.40
N GLY A 40 7.00 26.25 -10.51
CA GLY A 40 5.85 26.25 -11.39
C GLY A 40 4.87 27.34 -11.04
N VAL A 41 3.68 27.23 -11.63
CA VAL A 41 2.58 28.17 -11.41
C VAL A 41 1.54 27.49 -10.52
N ASP A 42 1.14 28.15 -9.44
CA ASP A 42 0.09 27.66 -8.57
C ASP A 42 -1.31 27.78 -9.22
N ALA A 43 -2.33 27.31 -8.53
CA ALA A 43 -3.70 27.36 -9.02
C ALA A 43 -4.28 28.78 -9.11
N GLN A 44 -3.63 29.79 -8.52
CA GLN A 44 -3.96 31.21 -8.63
C GLN A 44 -3.17 31.95 -9.72
N SER A 45 -2.39 31.20 -10.51
CA SER A 45 -1.49 31.74 -11.55
C SER A 45 -0.32 32.56 -10.98
N ASN A 46 0.09 32.27 -9.72
CA ASN A 46 1.29 32.85 -9.16
C ASN A 46 2.48 31.91 -9.43
N ASP A 47 3.63 32.47 -9.75
CA ASP A 47 4.86 31.73 -9.77
C ASP A 47 5.19 31.24 -8.36
N GLU A 48 5.45 29.95 -8.21
CA GLU A 48 5.76 29.32 -6.92
C GLU A 48 7.11 28.63 -6.99
N HIS A 49 7.98 28.98 -6.05
CA HIS A 49 9.19 28.22 -5.76
C HIS A 49 9.11 27.71 -4.33
N SER A 50 9.10 26.41 -4.16
CA SER A 50 9.02 25.80 -2.84
C SER A 50 10.03 24.67 -2.67
N ALA A 51 10.47 24.45 -1.44
CA ALA A 51 11.36 23.36 -1.13
C ALA A 51 11.00 22.65 0.17
N GLU A 52 11.32 21.38 0.21
CA GLU A 52 11.22 20.54 1.38
C GLU A 52 12.53 19.80 1.64
N TYR A 53 13.02 19.90 2.87
CA TYR A 53 14.08 19.06 3.42
C TYR A 53 13.46 18.09 4.41
N SER A 54 13.61 16.80 4.20
CA SER A 54 13.10 15.79 5.12
C SER A 54 14.10 14.68 5.34
N TYR A 55 14.27 14.30 6.59
CA TYR A 55 14.92 13.05 6.97
C TYR A 55 13.87 12.14 7.60
N ARG A 56 13.76 10.93 7.12
CA ARG A 56 12.79 9.95 7.61
C ARG A 56 13.51 8.66 7.96
N SER A 57 13.36 8.20 9.18
CA SER A 57 13.74 6.85 9.56
C SER A 57 12.50 5.99 9.82
N ARG A 58 12.60 4.73 9.45
CA ARG A 58 11.59 3.70 9.73
C ARG A 58 12.31 2.50 10.29
N THR A 59 11.88 2.06 11.45
CA THR A 59 12.36 0.83 12.09
C THR A 59 11.22 -0.16 12.13
N THR A 60 11.48 -1.40 11.74
CA THR A 60 10.53 -2.50 11.88
C THR A 60 11.23 -3.69 12.50
N TYR A 61 10.58 -4.30 13.46
CA TYR A 61 10.97 -5.59 14.03
C TYR A 61 9.79 -6.54 13.96
N ASN A 62 10.04 -7.79 13.62
CA ASN A 62 9.06 -8.86 13.67
C ASN A 62 9.73 -10.11 14.24
N GLY A 63 9.24 -10.55 15.39
CA GLY A 63 9.63 -11.77 16.05
C GLY A 63 8.45 -12.76 16.07
N GLN A 64 8.68 -14.01 15.68
CA GLN A 64 7.66 -15.03 15.67
C GLN A 64 8.22 -16.35 16.20
N LEU A 65 7.53 -16.95 17.17
CA LEU A 65 7.74 -18.30 17.60
C LEU A 65 6.59 -19.17 17.07
N THR A 66 6.93 -20.26 16.38
CA THR A 66 5.94 -21.20 15.84
C THR A 66 6.25 -22.62 16.27
N GLY A 67 5.21 -23.40 16.54
CA GLY A 67 5.29 -24.84 16.73
C GLY A 67 4.40 -25.55 15.72
N LYS A 68 4.91 -26.63 15.15
CA LYS A 68 4.15 -27.52 14.28
C LYS A 68 4.33 -28.97 14.79
N HIS A 69 3.21 -29.63 15.00
CA HIS A 69 3.14 -30.97 15.57
C HIS A 69 2.30 -31.86 14.67
N THR A 70 2.88 -32.97 14.24
CA THR A 70 2.19 -33.95 13.40
C THR A 70 1.99 -35.23 14.23
N PHE A 71 0.73 -35.59 14.37
CA PHE A 71 0.29 -36.85 15.01
C PHE A 71 -0.29 -37.77 13.94
N THR A 72 -0.80 -38.93 14.35
CA THR A 72 -1.34 -39.90 13.40
C THR A 72 -2.50 -39.38 12.58
N SER A 73 -3.43 -38.66 13.22
CA SER A 73 -4.64 -38.10 12.56
C SER A 73 -4.70 -36.61 12.61
N ASP A 74 -3.85 -35.94 13.40
CA ASP A 74 -3.92 -34.54 13.70
C ASP A 74 -2.63 -33.81 13.29
N ALA A 75 -2.79 -32.58 12.83
CA ALA A 75 -1.69 -31.66 12.59
C ALA A 75 -2.00 -30.33 13.26
N LEU A 76 -1.35 -30.11 14.41
CA LEU A 76 -1.49 -28.88 15.19
C LEU A 76 -0.38 -27.91 14.85
N ASP A 77 -0.75 -26.68 14.51
CA ASP A 77 0.22 -25.60 14.44
C ASP A 77 -0.23 -24.43 15.33
N TRP A 78 0.75 -23.77 15.94
CA TRP A 78 0.53 -22.56 16.71
C TRP A 78 1.60 -21.51 16.45
N SER A 79 1.26 -20.27 16.70
CA SER A 79 2.18 -19.14 16.55
C SER A 79 1.94 -18.09 17.62
N ILE A 80 3.04 -17.47 18.07
CA ILE A 80 3.05 -16.29 18.92
C ILE A 80 3.94 -15.27 18.21
N GLY A 81 3.42 -14.07 17.99
CA GLY A 81 4.10 -13.01 17.27
C GLY A 81 4.16 -11.71 18.05
N TYR A 82 5.26 -11.00 17.88
CA TYR A 82 5.40 -9.61 18.29
C TYR A 82 6.01 -8.82 17.15
N ALA A 83 5.35 -7.70 16.80
CA ALA A 83 5.88 -6.76 15.83
C ALA A 83 5.94 -5.35 16.41
N TYR A 84 6.98 -4.62 16.01
CA TYR A 84 7.18 -3.22 16.33
C TYR A 84 7.44 -2.44 15.05
N ALA A 85 6.78 -1.31 14.90
CA ALA A 85 7.03 -0.38 13.81
C ALA A 85 7.16 1.05 14.37
N ASN A 86 8.24 1.72 13.99
CA ASN A 86 8.46 3.12 14.30
C ASN A 86 8.69 3.91 13.02
N ARG A 87 8.12 5.12 12.96
CA ARG A 87 8.46 6.12 11.95
C ARG A 87 8.81 7.41 12.66
N HIS A 88 10.01 7.89 12.42
CA HIS A 88 10.48 9.16 12.95
C HIS A 88 10.85 10.12 11.80
N LEU A 89 10.28 11.30 11.84
CA LEU A 89 10.52 12.40 10.91
C LEU A 89 10.96 13.60 11.73
N PRO A 90 12.24 13.69 12.10
CA PRO A 90 12.77 14.82 12.85
C PRO A 90 13.02 15.99 11.87
N ASP A 91 12.56 17.17 12.29
CA ASP A 91 12.93 18.43 11.65
C ASP A 91 12.70 18.48 10.13
N ARG A 92 11.47 18.12 9.71
CA ARG A 92 11.02 18.36 8.34
C ARG A 92 10.91 19.86 8.13
N ARG A 93 11.63 20.40 7.18
CA ARG A 93 11.66 21.84 6.88
C ARG A 93 11.00 22.10 5.54
N ARG A 94 10.08 23.07 5.52
CA ARG A 94 9.44 23.55 4.30
C ARG A 94 9.58 25.04 4.22
N TYR A 95 9.73 25.56 3.00
CA TYR A 95 9.64 26.98 2.74
C TYR A 95 9.06 27.25 1.35
N LEU A 96 8.42 28.39 1.23
CA LEU A 96 7.88 28.95 0.00
C LEU A 96 8.64 30.25 -0.29
N LEU A 97 9.11 30.41 -1.52
CA LEU A 97 9.67 31.66 -2.04
C LEU A 97 8.62 32.39 -2.86
N ASN A 98 8.57 33.68 -2.73
CA ASN A 98 7.73 34.55 -3.56
C ASN A 98 8.61 35.21 -4.62
N ASP A 99 8.69 34.60 -5.79
CA ASP A 99 9.52 35.09 -6.89
C ASP A 99 8.79 36.04 -7.87
N ILE A 100 7.51 36.29 -7.66
CA ILE A 100 6.67 37.01 -8.60
C ILE A 100 7.12 38.48 -8.74
N GLN A 101 7.44 39.11 -7.63
CA GLN A 101 7.78 40.52 -7.58
C GLN A 101 9.28 40.75 -7.40
N ASN A 102 9.95 39.90 -6.66
CA ASN A 102 11.37 39.97 -6.35
C ASN A 102 12.00 38.56 -6.36
N PRO A 103 12.74 38.18 -7.40
CA PRO A 103 13.36 36.90 -7.54
C PRO A 103 14.21 36.52 -6.30
N GLY A 104 13.97 35.34 -5.73
CA GLY A 104 14.66 34.83 -4.54
C GLY A 104 14.14 35.38 -3.21
N GLU A 105 13.09 36.18 -3.20
CA GLU A 105 12.46 36.67 -1.98
C GLU A 105 11.64 35.56 -1.31
N ILE A 106 11.78 35.47 0.02
CA ILE A 106 11.00 34.54 0.82
C ILE A 106 9.63 35.15 1.11
N ALA A 107 8.56 34.41 0.85
CA ALA A 107 7.23 34.80 1.29
C ALA A 107 7.13 34.68 2.82
N LEU A 108 7.23 35.77 3.52
CA LEU A 108 7.12 35.85 4.97
C LEU A 108 5.74 36.35 5.40
N HIS A 109 4.71 35.71 4.90
CA HIS A 109 3.35 36.06 5.24
C HIS A 109 2.90 35.41 6.55
N THR A 110 1.74 35.78 6.98
CA THR A 110 1.03 35.18 8.10
C THR A 110 0.56 33.79 7.73
N GLY A 111 1.38 32.76 7.86
CA GLY A 111 0.93 31.43 7.53
C GLY A 111 2.04 30.39 7.51
N ASN A 112 1.94 29.46 6.61
CA ASN A 112 2.69 28.22 6.60
C ASN A 112 3.93 28.25 5.70
N ASP A 113 4.43 29.44 5.37
CA ASP A 113 5.45 29.64 4.35
C ASP A 113 6.82 29.09 4.74
N ILE A 114 7.18 29.22 6.02
CA ILE A 114 8.37 28.60 6.56
C ILE A 114 7.97 27.79 7.79
N SER A 115 8.20 26.48 7.74
CA SER A 115 7.83 25.58 8.83
C SER A 115 8.87 24.54 9.13
N ARG A 116 8.86 24.08 10.38
CA ARG A 116 9.62 22.91 10.86
C ARG A 116 8.65 21.97 11.58
N GLU A 117 8.71 20.69 11.25
CA GLU A 117 7.80 19.68 11.79
C GLU A 117 8.57 18.48 12.32
N TRP A 118 8.14 17.99 13.48
CA TRP A 118 8.60 16.74 14.10
C TRP A 118 7.42 15.78 14.18
N THR A 119 7.59 14.59 13.64
CA THR A 119 6.55 13.56 13.66
C THR A 119 7.13 12.25 14.17
N GLN A 120 6.43 11.59 15.06
CA GLN A 120 6.77 10.27 15.56
C GLN A 120 5.53 9.37 15.57
N LEU A 121 5.71 8.14 15.07
CA LEU A 121 4.73 7.07 15.14
C LEU A 121 5.40 5.86 15.77
N ASP A 122 4.75 5.29 16.77
CA ASP A 122 5.13 4.03 17.41
C ASP A 122 3.95 3.07 17.36
N GLU A 123 4.20 1.85 16.93
CA GLU A 123 3.18 0.81 16.82
C GLU A 123 3.71 -0.52 17.36
N HIS A 124 2.89 -1.19 18.17
CA HIS A 124 3.16 -2.50 18.72
C HIS A 124 2.01 -3.44 18.37
N ILE A 125 2.34 -4.66 17.97
CA ILE A 125 1.38 -5.70 17.63
C ILE A 125 1.80 -6.98 18.34
N VAL A 126 0.87 -7.57 19.09
CA VAL A 126 1.00 -8.90 19.67
C VAL A 126 -0.05 -9.80 19.03
N SER A 127 0.35 -10.99 18.58
CA SER A 127 -0.57 -11.93 17.96
C SER A 127 -0.35 -13.34 18.46
N LEU A 128 -1.43 -14.11 18.47
CA LEU A 128 -1.41 -15.53 18.77
C LEU A 128 -2.37 -16.27 17.83
N GLY A 129 -2.02 -17.48 17.47
CA GLY A 129 -2.85 -18.31 16.61
C GLY A 129 -2.62 -19.78 16.90
N ALA A 130 -3.68 -20.58 16.75
CA ALA A 130 -3.60 -22.04 16.81
C ALA A 130 -4.56 -22.63 15.78
N ASN A 131 -4.10 -23.66 15.08
CA ASN A 131 -4.87 -24.37 14.06
C ASN A 131 -4.68 -25.86 14.27
N ASP A 132 -5.75 -26.61 14.13
CA ASP A 132 -5.72 -28.06 14.09
C ASP A 132 -6.37 -28.58 12.81
N LYS A 133 -5.75 -29.61 12.22
CA LYS A 133 -6.29 -30.33 11.08
C LYS A 133 -6.42 -31.79 11.48
N HIS A 134 -7.66 -32.24 11.64
CA HIS A 134 -7.97 -33.64 11.89
C HIS A 134 -8.32 -34.38 10.60
N SER A 135 -7.64 -35.45 10.30
CA SER A 135 -7.86 -36.29 9.11
C SER A 135 -8.63 -37.56 9.48
N PHE A 136 -9.78 -37.78 8.87
CA PHE A 136 -10.58 -38.98 9.02
C PHE A 136 -10.17 -40.02 7.97
N SER A 137 -10.33 -41.28 8.28
CA SER A 137 -10.06 -42.39 7.35
C SER A 137 -11.27 -43.32 7.29
N PHE A 138 -11.99 -43.29 6.17
CA PHE A 138 -13.13 -44.14 5.87
C PHE A 138 -12.82 -45.01 4.64
N GLY A 139 -11.91 -45.99 4.81
CA GLY A 139 -11.38 -46.76 3.71
C GLY A 139 -10.56 -45.89 2.74
N SER A 140 -11.01 -45.78 1.49
CA SER A 140 -10.33 -44.95 0.47
C SER A 140 -10.70 -43.47 0.55
N TRP A 141 -11.70 -43.07 1.34
CA TRP A 141 -12.13 -41.71 1.51
C TRP A 141 -11.48 -41.08 2.74
N GLN A 142 -10.77 -39.97 2.55
CA GLN A 142 -10.01 -39.27 3.58
C GLN A 142 -10.39 -37.80 3.67
N PRO A 143 -11.56 -37.45 4.23
CA PRO A 143 -11.91 -36.07 4.49
C PRO A 143 -11.10 -35.52 5.67
N SER A 144 -11.00 -34.19 5.76
CA SER A 144 -10.42 -33.55 6.93
C SER A 144 -11.26 -32.37 7.42
N LEU A 145 -11.21 -32.16 8.72
CA LEU A 145 -11.76 -30.99 9.41
C LEU A 145 -10.60 -30.10 9.86
N GLN A 146 -10.68 -28.83 9.57
CA GLN A 146 -9.73 -27.83 10.04
C GLN A 146 -10.46 -26.85 10.94
N MET A 147 -9.89 -26.56 12.10
CA MET A 147 -10.40 -25.56 13.03
C MET A 147 -9.25 -24.74 13.57
N GLY A 148 -9.51 -23.48 13.87
CA GLY A 148 -8.47 -22.63 14.44
C GLY A 148 -9.01 -21.35 15.02
N GLY A 149 -8.13 -20.70 15.78
CA GLY A 149 -8.37 -19.40 16.39
C GLY A 149 -7.20 -18.46 16.19
N TYR A 150 -7.48 -17.17 16.19
CA TYR A 150 -6.49 -16.11 16.08
C TYR A 150 -6.90 -14.94 16.97
N GLY A 151 -5.92 -14.34 17.62
CA GLY A 151 -6.07 -13.12 18.40
C GLY A 151 -4.96 -12.14 18.09
N GLU A 152 -5.28 -10.86 18.02
CA GLU A 152 -4.33 -9.77 17.81
C GLU A 152 -4.70 -8.56 18.65
N TYR A 153 -3.69 -7.95 19.26
CA TYR A 153 -3.81 -6.66 19.91
C TYR A 153 -2.76 -5.72 19.34
N ARG A 154 -3.23 -4.59 18.80
CA ARG A 154 -2.41 -3.57 18.15
C ARG A 154 -2.59 -2.24 18.85
N THR A 155 -1.50 -1.55 19.14
CA THR A 155 -1.50 -0.18 19.68
C THR A 155 -0.71 0.73 18.77
N ARG A 156 -1.16 1.97 18.61
CA ARG A 156 -0.44 3.01 17.87
C ARG A 156 -0.51 4.33 18.62
N THR A 157 0.61 5.02 18.67
CA THR A 157 0.71 6.40 19.10
C THR A 157 1.29 7.23 17.95
N TYR A 158 0.66 8.34 17.66
CA TYR A 158 1.10 9.30 16.65
C TYR A 158 1.14 10.69 17.25
N ASN A 159 2.33 11.31 17.23
CA ASN A 159 2.57 12.66 17.75
C ASN A 159 3.22 13.51 16.68
N THR A 160 2.80 14.77 16.61
CA THR A 160 3.41 15.78 15.74
C THR A 160 3.51 17.11 16.47
N ARG A 161 4.57 17.85 16.17
CA ARG A 161 4.76 19.24 16.59
C ARG A 161 5.16 20.05 15.37
N ALA A 162 4.55 21.22 15.19
CA ALA A 162 4.81 22.09 14.06
C ALA A 162 5.17 23.50 14.57
N PHE A 163 6.25 24.02 14.04
CA PHE A 163 6.76 25.35 14.33
C PHE A 163 6.77 26.15 13.04
N TYR A 164 6.35 27.41 13.14
CA TYR A 164 6.29 28.36 12.03
C TYR A 164 7.12 29.59 12.34
N TYR A 165 7.67 30.19 11.32
CA TYR A 165 8.40 31.43 11.41
C TYR A 165 7.55 32.55 10.83
N GLN A 166 7.45 33.64 11.57
CA GLN A 166 6.69 34.82 11.15
C GLN A 166 7.56 36.08 11.25
N TRP A 167 7.23 37.01 10.41
CA TRP A 167 7.80 38.33 10.38
C TRP A 167 6.69 39.37 10.54
N ASN A 168 6.94 40.39 11.37
CA ASN A 168 5.99 41.50 11.52
C ASN A 168 6.57 42.78 10.89
N PRO A 169 6.21 43.12 9.65
CA PRO A 169 6.74 44.29 8.95
C PRO A 169 6.34 45.63 9.60
N SER A 170 5.32 45.62 10.47
CA SER A 170 4.91 46.83 11.21
C SER A 170 5.85 47.16 12.38
N ILE A 171 6.67 46.21 12.82
CA ILE A 171 7.56 46.36 13.98
C ILE A 171 9.02 46.45 13.55
N CYS A 172 9.38 45.86 12.42
CA CYS A 172 10.77 45.68 12.03
C CYS A 172 11.02 45.87 10.54
N THR A 173 12.27 46.19 10.22
CA THR A 173 12.76 46.29 8.86
C THR A 173 13.61 45.06 8.56
N LEU A 174 13.32 44.36 7.46
CA LEU A 174 14.12 43.23 7.02
C LEU A 174 15.54 43.67 6.69
N PRO A 175 16.59 42.91 7.10
CA PRO A 175 17.93 43.09 6.58
C PRO A 175 17.97 42.97 5.07
N SER A 176 18.82 43.77 4.38
CA SER A 176 18.89 43.78 2.92
C SER A 176 19.36 42.46 2.30
N ASP A 177 20.08 41.61 3.07
CA ASP A 177 20.53 40.29 2.67
C ASP A 177 19.47 39.20 2.86
N PHE A 178 18.34 39.54 3.48
CA PHE A 178 17.22 38.65 3.66
C PHE A 178 16.54 38.29 2.32
N GLN A 179 16.60 39.15 1.35
CA GLN A 179 15.99 39.02 0.03
C GLN A 179 16.75 38.06 -0.91
N GLN A 180 17.90 37.51 -0.49
CA GLN A 180 18.76 36.68 -1.34
C GLN A 180 18.50 35.18 -1.28
N GLY A 181 17.40 34.73 -0.67
CA GLY A 181 16.85 33.39 -0.85
C GLY A 181 17.54 32.23 -0.13
N ASP A 182 18.61 32.45 0.62
CA ASP A 182 19.21 31.39 1.43
C ASP A 182 18.51 31.21 2.79
N VAL A 183 17.43 30.45 2.78
CA VAL A 183 16.61 30.13 3.97
C VAL A 183 17.44 29.46 5.07
N THR A 184 18.42 28.66 4.72
CA THR A 184 19.25 27.97 5.71
C THR A 184 20.10 28.97 6.48
N ARG A 185 20.73 29.89 5.79
CA ARG A 185 21.50 30.98 6.40
C ARG A 185 20.61 31.90 7.24
N LEU A 186 19.46 32.27 6.68
CA LEU A 186 18.48 33.09 7.36
C LEU A 186 18.07 32.52 8.72
N LEU A 187 17.73 31.23 8.76
CA LEU A 187 17.25 30.55 9.97
C LEU A 187 18.36 30.15 10.92
N SER A 188 19.62 30.16 10.49
CA SER A 188 20.78 29.80 11.33
C SER A 188 21.44 31.00 11.98
N ASP A 189 21.16 32.21 11.51
CA ASP A 189 21.73 33.44 12.09
C ASP A 189 20.88 33.93 13.27
N GLU A 190 21.45 33.83 14.48
CA GLU A 190 20.79 34.30 15.70
C GLU A 190 20.41 35.79 15.65
N ALA A 191 21.17 36.60 14.89
CA ALA A 191 20.89 38.02 14.72
C ALA A 191 19.58 38.30 13.96
N ASN A 192 19.08 37.32 13.19
CA ASN A 192 17.81 37.41 12.48
C ASN A 192 16.60 37.04 13.35
N MET A 193 16.84 36.47 14.53
CA MET A 193 15.78 35.95 15.39
C MET A 193 15.41 36.95 16.50
N GLY A 194 14.11 37.07 16.78
CA GLY A 194 13.60 37.89 17.85
C GLY A 194 12.13 38.29 17.65
N TYR A 195 11.50 38.80 18.68
CA TYR A 195 10.10 39.29 18.60
C TYR A 195 9.95 40.44 17.60
N ASP A 196 10.96 41.28 17.53
CA ASP A 196 11.08 42.44 16.63
C ASP A 196 11.74 42.07 15.28
N ARG A 197 11.91 40.79 15.00
CA ARG A 197 12.52 40.28 13.79
C ARG A 197 11.75 39.06 13.31
N LEU A 198 12.46 37.98 12.91
CA LEU A 198 11.86 36.71 12.63
C LEU A 198 11.63 35.96 13.95
N TYR A 199 10.42 35.62 14.28
CA TYR A 199 10.12 34.86 15.47
C TYR A 199 9.49 33.51 15.14
N MET A 200 9.90 32.49 15.91
CA MET A 200 9.36 31.14 15.81
C MET A 200 8.26 30.96 16.86
N PHE A 201 7.15 30.37 16.47
CA PHE A 201 6.11 29.96 17.39
C PHE A 201 5.65 28.54 17.10
N GLU A 202 5.24 27.82 18.13
CA GLU A 202 4.61 26.52 17.98
C GLU A 202 3.12 26.69 17.71
N GLN A 203 2.67 26.19 16.58
CA GLN A 203 1.25 26.11 16.32
C GLN A 203 0.70 24.83 16.97
N MET A 204 -0.11 25.00 18.00
CA MET A 204 -0.77 23.87 18.65
C MET A 204 -1.76 23.22 17.69
N GLN A 205 -1.50 21.96 17.34
CA GLN A 205 -2.35 21.13 16.46
C GLN A 205 -2.72 19.84 17.18
N MET A 206 -3.46 19.96 18.28
CA MET A 206 -3.75 18.84 19.18
C MET A 206 -4.54 17.73 18.49
N ARG A 207 -5.41 18.04 17.53
CA ARG A 207 -6.14 17.04 16.72
C ARG A 207 -5.24 16.19 15.85
N ASN A 208 -4.00 16.64 15.57
CA ASN A 208 -3.04 15.89 14.76
C ASN A 208 -2.34 14.79 15.57
N ASN A 209 -2.54 14.75 16.87
CA ASN A 209 -2.03 13.71 17.75
C ASN A 209 -3.14 12.70 18.06
N TYR A 210 -2.83 11.42 18.03
CA TYR A 210 -3.79 10.39 18.39
C TYR A 210 -3.14 9.15 18.99
N ARG A 211 -3.93 8.44 19.78
CA ARG A 211 -3.65 7.08 20.25
C ARG A 211 -4.72 6.16 19.69
N ALA A 212 -4.34 4.95 19.34
CA ALA A 212 -5.28 3.98 18.80
C ALA A 212 -4.97 2.58 19.30
N HIS A 213 -6.03 1.80 19.50
CA HIS A 213 -5.97 0.41 19.89
C HIS A 213 -6.86 -0.41 18.95
N ASN A 214 -6.46 -1.63 18.65
CA ASN A 214 -7.30 -2.57 17.93
C ASN A 214 -7.21 -3.94 18.56
N LEU A 215 -8.34 -4.49 18.96
CA LEU A 215 -8.46 -5.87 19.42
C LEU A 215 -9.21 -6.67 18.37
N MET A 216 -8.59 -7.73 17.86
CA MET A 216 -9.21 -8.65 16.93
C MET A 216 -9.15 -10.06 17.48
N GLY A 217 -10.30 -10.75 17.48
CA GLY A 217 -10.44 -12.16 17.78
C GLY A 217 -11.15 -12.88 16.65
N ALA A 218 -10.66 -14.06 16.26
CA ALA A 218 -11.25 -14.84 15.18
C ALA A 218 -11.24 -16.33 15.47
N GLY A 219 -12.25 -17.03 14.95
CA GLY A 219 -12.33 -18.48 14.94
C GLY A 219 -12.86 -18.97 13.60
N TYR A 220 -12.43 -20.12 13.16
CA TYR A 220 -12.90 -20.71 11.91
C TYR A 220 -13.03 -22.22 11.98
N ALA A 221 -13.88 -22.75 11.10
CA ALA A 221 -13.97 -24.16 10.80
C ALA A 221 -14.08 -24.35 9.28
N ALA A 222 -13.39 -25.37 8.75
CA ALA A 222 -13.40 -25.72 7.33
C ALA A 222 -13.28 -27.23 7.15
N VAL A 223 -13.84 -27.75 6.06
CA VAL A 223 -13.78 -29.15 5.68
C VAL A 223 -13.12 -29.32 4.32
N ASP A 224 -12.27 -30.34 4.19
CA ASP A 224 -11.75 -30.83 2.92
C ASP A 224 -12.42 -32.17 2.58
N LEU A 225 -13.11 -32.22 1.45
CA LEU A 225 -13.88 -33.36 1.00
C LEU A 225 -13.34 -33.84 -0.35
N PRO A 226 -12.47 -34.86 -0.39
CA PRO A 226 -12.04 -35.49 -1.65
C PRO A 226 -13.14 -36.44 -2.16
N LEU A 227 -13.87 -36.01 -3.20
CA LEU A 227 -14.99 -36.73 -3.79
C LEU A 227 -14.61 -37.27 -5.18
N GLY A 228 -13.63 -38.19 -5.24
CA GLY A 228 -13.10 -38.71 -6.49
C GLY A 228 -12.40 -37.67 -7.32
N LYS A 229 -13.01 -37.29 -8.48
CA LYS A 229 -12.45 -36.22 -9.34
C LYS A 229 -12.74 -34.80 -8.82
N LEU A 230 -13.66 -34.68 -7.88
CA LEU A 230 -14.03 -33.41 -7.28
C LEU A 230 -13.40 -33.27 -5.90
N GLY A 231 -12.59 -32.25 -5.68
CA GLY A 231 -12.14 -31.81 -4.36
C GLY A 231 -12.95 -30.57 -3.95
N VAL A 232 -13.48 -30.57 -2.72
CA VAL A 232 -14.23 -29.44 -2.15
C VAL A 232 -13.56 -29.02 -0.86
N HIS A 233 -13.22 -27.74 -0.75
CA HIS A 233 -12.82 -27.10 0.50
C HIS A 233 -13.85 -26.01 0.82
N ALA A 234 -14.54 -26.14 1.94
CA ALA A 234 -15.55 -25.18 2.37
C ALA A 234 -15.36 -24.83 3.84
N GLY A 235 -15.54 -23.58 4.18
CA GLY A 235 -15.36 -23.12 5.55
C GLY A 235 -16.02 -21.79 5.83
N VAL A 236 -16.07 -21.46 7.11
CA VAL A 236 -16.52 -20.17 7.61
C VAL A 236 -15.58 -19.69 8.70
N ARG A 237 -15.27 -18.41 8.65
CA ARG A 237 -14.50 -17.69 9.66
C ARG A 237 -15.38 -16.60 10.26
N PHE A 238 -15.39 -16.51 11.57
CA PHE A 238 -15.97 -15.42 12.33
C PHE A 238 -14.86 -14.51 12.83
N GLU A 239 -15.07 -13.19 12.76
CA GLU A 239 -14.16 -12.20 13.34
C GLU A 239 -14.93 -11.19 14.18
N HIS A 240 -14.43 -10.94 15.38
CA HIS A 240 -14.74 -9.79 16.20
C HIS A 240 -13.59 -8.80 16.11
N ASN A 241 -13.86 -7.55 15.78
CA ASN A 241 -12.87 -6.48 15.75
C ASN A 241 -13.39 -5.26 16.49
N ASP A 242 -12.61 -4.71 17.40
CA ASP A 242 -12.88 -3.43 18.08
C ASP A 242 -11.67 -2.53 17.94
N MET A 243 -11.78 -1.55 17.05
CA MET A 243 -10.78 -0.52 16.87
C MET A 243 -11.23 0.74 17.59
N GLU A 244 -10.43 1.25 18.50
CA GLU A 244 -10.63 2.50 19.23
C GLU A 244 -9.61 3.54 18.80
N LEU A 245 -10.11 4.73 18.46
CA LEU A 245 -9.29 5.91 18.19
C LEU A 245 -9.57 6.97 19.27
N ILE A 246 -8.52 7.46 19.90
CA ILE A 246 -8.54 8.53 20.91
C ILE A 246 -7.79 9.73 20.35
N SER A 247 -8.48 10.83 20.13
CA SER A 247 -7.91 12.05 19.57
C SER A 247 -8.61 13.29 20.10
N ASN A 248 -7.99 14.45 19.96
CA ASN A 248 -8.62 15.71 20.29
C ASN A 248 -9.57 16.14 19.16
N SER A 249 -10.69 16.76 19.52
CA SER A 249 -11.67 17.26 18.56
C SER A 249 -11.23 18.59 17.94
N ARG A 250 -10.40 19.37 18.63
CA ARG A 250 -9.92 20.70 18.21
C ARG A 250 -8.42 20.85 18.43
N ASP A 251 -7.81 21.77 17.72
CA ASP A 251 -6.37 22.02 17.79
C ASP A 251 -5.92 22.69 19.10
N THR A 252 -6.80 23.45 19.73
CA THR A 252 -6.50 24.27 20.91
C THR A 252 -7.00 23.70 22.24
N GLU A 253 -7.82 22.65 22.19
CA GLU A 253 -8.42 22.05 23.38
C GLU A 253 -7.85 20.66 23.65
N LYS A 254 -7.52 20.38 24.92
CA LYS A 254 -7.10 19.04 25.35
C LYS A 254 -8.28 18.11 25.64
N SER A 255 -9.41 18.31 24.99
CA SER A 255 -10.58 17.44 25.13
C SER A 255 -10.45 16.24 24.20
N GLU A 256 -9.94 15.13 24.74
CA GLU A 256 -9.88 13.87 24.00
C GLU A 256 -11.29 13.27 23.86
N SER A 257 -11.58 12.74 22.70
CA SER A 257 -12.75 11.92 22.41
C SER A 257 -12.32 10.53 21.98
N SER A 258 -13.04 9.52 22.44
CA SER A 258 -12.85 8.14 22.02
C SER A 258 -13.93 7.75 21.03
N ARG A 259 -13.54 7.06 19.96
CA ARG A 259 -14.46 6.51 18.96
C ARG A 259 -14.13 5.07 18.68
N HIS A 260 -15.15 4.22 18.70
CA HIS A 260 -15.05 2.79 18.43
C HIS A 260 -15.60 2.43 17.06
N TYR A 261 -14.88 1.55 16.36
CA TYR A 261 -15.26 0.94 15.09
C TYR A 261 -15.36 -0.56 15.30
N ARG A 262 -16.54 -1.03 15.71
CA ARG A 262 -16.80 -2.43 16.05
C ARG A 262 -17.43 -3.16 14.89
N THR A 263 -16.93 -4.36 14.62
CA THR A 263 -17.53 -5.27 13.64
C THR A 263 -17.58 -6.69 14.19
N ASN A 264 -18.61 -7.43 13.76
CA ASN A 264 -18.76 -8.87 14.00
C ASN A 264 -19.17 -9.49 12.68
N ASP A 265 -18.25 -10.23 12.07
CA ASP A 265 -18.35 -10.58 10.67
C ASP A 265 -18.17 -12.07 10.44
N PHE A 266 -18.91 -12.61 9.45
CA PHE A 266 -18.75 -13.96 8.95
C PHE A 266 -18.18 -13.94 7.53
N PHE A 267 -17.17 -14.77 7.32
CA PHE A 267 -16.44 -14.90 6.06
C PHE A 267 -16.57 -16.35 5.55
N PRO A 268 -17.62 -16.66 4.79
CA PRO A 268 -17.75 -17.94 4.12
C PRO A 268 -16.73 -18.05 2.98
N SER A 269 -16.25 -19.27 2.75
CA SER A 269 -15.37 -19.61 1.63
C SER A 269 -15.71 -20.98 1.05
N LEU A 270 -15.65 -21.07 -0.27
CA LEU A 270 -15.82 -22.32 -1.01
C LEU A 270 -14.77 -22.38 -2.12
N ASN A 271 -13.99 -23.44 -2.13
CA ASN A 271 -13.07 -23.73 -3.21
C ASN A 271 -13.35 -25.13 -3.73
N THR A 272 -13.54 -25.27 -5.04
CA THR A 272 -13.73 -26.57 -5.68
C THR A 272 -12.70 -26.77 -6.77
N THR A 273 -12.24 -27.98 -6.91
CA THR A 273 -11.34 -28.40 -7.98
C THR A 273 -11.91 -29.66 -8.63
N TYR A 274 -12.24 -29.58 -9.90
CA TYR A 274 -12.66 -30.74 -10.69
C TYR A 274 -11.56 -31.15 -11.66
N LYS A 275 -11.03 -32.36 -11.50
CA LYS A 275 -10.01 -32.98 -12.37
C LYS A 275 -10.70 -33.78 -13.46
N PHE A 276 -10.72 -33.27 -14.70
CA PHE A 276 -11.21 -34.05 -15.85
C PHE A 276 -10.32 -35.27 -16.09
N ASN A 277 -9.01 -35.03 -16.03
CA ASN A 277 -7.93 -36.02 -16.08
C ASN A 277 -6.65 -35.42 -15.49
N ASP A 278 -5.51 -36.10 -15.59
CA ASP A 278 -4.23 -35.68 -15.01
C ASP A 278 -3.67 -34.37 -15.62
N ARG A 279 -4.17 -33.95 -16.78
CA ARG A 279 -3.70 -32.76 -17.49
C ARG A 279 -4.68 -31.60 -17.46
N HIS A 280 -5.95 -31.83 -17.18
CA HIS A 280 -7.01 -30.84 -17.27
C HIS A 280 -7.77 -30.74 -15.97
N GLN A 281 -7.86 -29.55 -15.42
CA GLN A 281 -8.69 -29.28 -14.25
C GLN A 281 -9.36 -27.91 -14.33
N MET A 282 -10.44 -27.79 -13.60
CA MET A 282 -11.21 -26.56 -13.42
C MET A 282 -11.33 -26.26 -11.95
N ARG A 283 -11.16 -25.00 -11.59
CA ARG A 283 -11.32 -24.51 -10.24
C ARG A 283 -12.39 -23.44 -10.20
N PHE A 284 -13.21 -23.51 -9.18
CA PHE A 284 -14.14 -22.44 -8.81
C PHE A 284 -13.84 -22.04 -7.38
N SER A 285 -13.80 -20.73 -7.11
CA SER A 285 -13.70 -20.22 -5.75
C SER A 285 -14.69 -19.10 -5.51
N TYR A 286 -15.21 -19.08 -4.30
CA TYR A 286 -15.96 -17.99 -3.71
C TYR A 286 -15.36 -17.69 -2.34
N GLY A 287 -15.23 -16.41 -2.03
CA GLY A 287 -14.80 -15.98 -0.70
C GLY A 287 -15.21 -14.55 -0.41
N ARG A 288 -15.77 -14.36 0.78
CA ARG A 288 -16.03 -13.02 1.32
C ARG A 288 -14.84 -12.55 2.13
N SER A 289 -14.47 -11.28 1.97
CA SER A 289 -13.40 -10.62 2.71
C SER A 289 -13.82 -9.21 3.13
N ILE A 290 -13.02 -8.56 3.96
CA ILE A 290 -13.27 -7.22 4.49
C ILE A 290 -12.02 -6.35 4.33
N ASN A 291 -12.24 -5.08 4.00
CA ASN A 291 -11.24 -4.02 4.11
C ASN A 291 -11.69 -3.03 5.19
N ARG A 292 -11.03 -3.07 6.34
CA ARG A 292 -11.28 -2.16 7.46
C ARG A 292 -10.50 -0.86 7.27
N PRO A 293 -11.05 0.29 7.69
CA PRO A 293 -10.30 1.53 7.69
C PRO A 293 -9.03 1.41 8.56
N GLU A 294 -7.95 2.03 8.11
CA GLU A 294 -6.72 2.16 8.90
C GLU A 294 -6.84 3.31 9.91
N PHE A 295 -6.07 3.25 11.02
CA PHE A 295 -6.07 4.29 12.05
C PHE A 295 -5.92 5.70 11.48
N ARG A 296 -5.08 5.86 10.45
CA ARG A 296 -4.86 7.15 9.82
C ARG A 296 -6.05 7.63 9.01
N GLU A 297 -6.74 6.72 8.35
CA GLU A 297 -7.91 7.05 7.52
C GLU A 297 -9.09 7.54 8.35
N VAL A 298 -9.22 7.06 9.59
CA VAL A 298 -10.26 7.50 10.52
C VAL A 298 -9.81 8.60 11.48
N SER A 299 -8.52 8.96 11.49
CA SER A 299 -8.02 10.03 12.35
C SER A 299 -8.43 11.41 11.83
N PRO A 300 -8.90 12.34 12.67
CA PRO A 300 -9.16 13.72 12.27
C PRO A 300 -7.89 14.52 11.97
N SER A 301 -6.71 13.92 12.15
CA SER A 301 -5.42 14.56 11.92
C SER A 301 -5.24 15.03 10.49
N VAL A 302 -4.66 16.22 10.34
CA VAL A 302 -4.30 16.84 9.06
C VAL A 302 -2.80 16.83 8.90
N TYR A 303 -2.33 16.49 7.72
CA TYR A 303 -0.92 16.64 7.35
C TYR A 303 -0.80 17.15 5.92
N TYR A 304 0.22 17.95 5.70
CA TYR A 304 0.53 18.43 4.36
C TYR A 304 1.35 17.38 3.59
N ASP A 305 0.84 17.00 2.41
CA ASP A 305 1.59 16.18 1.46
C ASP A 305 2.25 17.08 0.42
N PHE A 306 3.59 17.13 0.45
CA PHE A 306 4.35 18.01 -0.44
C PHE A 306 4.25 17.57 -1.90
N ASP A 307 4.15 16.27 -2.17
CA ASP A 307 4.05 15.74 -3.54
C ASP A 307 2.69 16.06 -4.16
N LEU A 308 1.62 16.12 -3.34
CA LEU A 308 0.28 16.53 -3.77
C LEU A 308 0.06 18.07 -3.71
N ALA A 309 0.98 18.81 -3.07
CA ALA A 309 0.82 20.23 -2.73
C ALA A 309 -0.50 20.53 -1.98
N SER A 310 -0.93 19.62 -1.10
CA SER A 310 -2.25 19.69 -0.48
C SER A 310 -2.24 19.05 0.90
N ASP A 311 -3.18 19.49 1.71
CA ASP A 311 -3.46 18.82 2.99
C ASP A 311 -4.21 17.50 2.76
N VAL A 312 -3.94 16.54 3.63
CA VAL A 312 -4.64 15.26 3.69
C VAL A 312 -5.22 15.09 5.09
N GLN A 313 -6.51 14.85 5.16
CA GLN A 313 -7.26 14.66 6.42
C GLN A 313 -7.97 13.31 6.40
N GLY A 314 -7.95 12.60 7.52
CA GLY A 314 -8.75 11.40 7.67
C GLY A 314 -10.24 11.72 7.87
N ASN A 315 -11.07 10.68 7.78
CA ASN A 315 -12.52 10.79 7.93
C ASN A 315 -13.02 9.83 9.01
N THR A 316 -13.49 10.38 10.11
CA THR A 316 -14.00 9.61 11.26
C THR A 316 -15.28 8.83 10.97
N GLU A 317 -15.97 9.11 9.86
CA GLU A 317 -17.23 8.46 9.47
C GLU A 317 -17.03 7.24 8.56
N LEU A 318 -15.78 6.84 8.31
CA LEU A 318 -15.50 5.67 7.49
C LEU A 318 -16.02 4.39 8.14
N ARG A 319 -16.49 3.50 7.28
CA ARG A 319 -16.91 2.15 7.63
C ARG A 319 -16.18 1.12 6.80
N SER A 320 -16.20 -0.11 7.25
CA SER A 320 -15.56 -1.23 6.56
C SER A 320 -16.21 -1.50 5.21
N CYS A 321 -15.39 -1.91 4.25
CA CYS A 321 -15.81 -2.38 2.95
C CYS A 321 -15.85 -3.91 2.94
N TYR A 322 -16.97 -4.50 2.52
CA TYR A 322 -17.10 -5.94 2.31
C TYR A 322 -16.89 -6.29 0.84
N ILE A 323 -16.21 -7.40 0.59
CA ILE A 323 -15.80 -7.78 -0.76
C ILE A 323 -16.20 -9.24 -1.00
N ASP A 324 -17.09 -9.47 -1.95
CA ASP A 324 -17.41 -10.80 -2.45
C ASP A 324 -16.56 -11.10 -3.69
N ASN A 325 -15.80 -12.19 -3.65
CA ASN A 325 -14.89 -12.61 -4.70
C ASN A 325 -15.38 -13.91 -5.31
N ILE A 326 -15.47 -13.97 -6.63
CA ILE A 326 -15.79 -15.16 -7.41
C ILE A 326 -14.72 -15.34 -8.48
N ASP A 327 -14.15 -16.54 -8.56
CA ASP A 327 -13.13 -16.89 -9.54
C ASP A 327 -13.47 -18.23 -10.18
N LEU A 328 -13.27 -18.30 -11.50
CA LEU A 328 -13.36 -19.53 -12.28
C LEU A 328 -12.10 -19.66 -13.10
N ARG A 329 -11.38 -20.79 -12.97
CA ARG A 329 -10.10 -21.01 -13.63
C ARG A 329 -10.04 -22.40 -14.26
N TYR A 330 -9.73 -22.43 -15.54
CA TYR A 330 -9.37 -23.65 -16.25
C TYR A 330 -7.86 -23.76 -16.39
N GLU A 331 -7.31 -24.95 -16.12
CA GLU A 331 -5.88 -25.23 -16.17
C GLU A 331 -5.60 -26.45 -17.05
N PHE A 332 -4.63 -26.31 -17.94
CA PHE A 332 -4.14 -27.36 -18.81
C PHE A 332 -2.62 -27.51 -18.64
N TYR A 333 -2.17 -28.72 -18.38
CA TYR A 333 -0.77 -29.09 -18.18
C TYR A 333 -0.33 -30.03 -19.32
N PRO A 334 0.11 -29.49 -20.49
CA PRO A 334 0.47 -30.28 -21.65
C PRO A 334 1.59 -31.29 -21.37
N SER A 335 2.63 -30.85 -20.67
CA SER A 335 3.77 -31.66 -20.27
C SER A 335 4.40 -31.15 -18.96
N ARG A 336 5.44 -31.84 -18.50
CA ARG A 336 6.14 -31.43 -17.25
C ARG A 336 6.78 -30.05 -17.43
N GLY A 337 6.42 -29.14 -16.54
CA GLY A 337 6.92 -27.75 -16.55
C GLY A 337 6.18 -26.81 -17.50
N GLU A 338 5.14 -27.28 -18.20
CA GLU A 338 4.27 -26.48 -19.05
C GLU A 338 2.90 -26.29 -18.40
N SER A 339 2.33 -25.11 -18.55
CA SER A 339 0.98 -24.81 -18.09
C SER A 339 0.31 -23.75 -18.97
N ILE A 340 -0.98 -23.91 -19.20
CA ILE A 340 -1.85 -22.92 -19.81
C ILE A 340 -3.04 -22.77 -18.89
N SER A 341 -3.34 -21.57 -18.43
CA SER A 341 -4.52 -21.32 -17.61
C SER A 341 -5.27 -20.09 -18.08
N LEU A 342 -6.59 -20.21 -18.10
CA LEU A 342 -7.52 -19.12 -18.35
C LEU A 342 -8.40 -18.95 -17.12
N ALA A 343 -8.43 -17.74 -16.57
CA ALA A 343 -9.25 -17.40 -15.42
C ALA A 343 -10.20 -16.25 -15.75
N ALA A 344 -11.40 -16.29 -15.17
CA ALA A 344 -12.35 -15.21 -15.12
C ALA A 344 -12.62 -14.89 -13.66
N PHE A 345 -12.64 -13.61 -13.29
CA PHE A 345 -12.95 -13.18 -11.93
C PHE A 345 -14.01 -12.09 -11.92
N TYR A 346 -14.74 -12.05 -10.80
CA TYR A 346 -15.67 -10.98 -10.45
C TYR A 346 -15.52 -10.64 -8.97
N LYS A 347 -15.39 -9.34 -8.67
CA LYS A 347 -15.32 -8.82 -7.30
C LYS A 347 -16.36 -7.72 -7.14
N HIS A 348 -17.19 -7.87 -6.14
CA HIS A 348 -18.15 -6.86 -5.72
C HIS A 348 -17.70 -6.26 -4.39
N PHE A 349 -17.64 -4.93 -4.32
CA PHE A 349 -17.26 -4.16 -3.15
C PHE A 349 -18.49 -3.42 -2.64
N ASP A 350 -18.88 -3.69 -1.42
CA ASP A 350 -19.88 -2.89 -0.70
C ASP A 350 -19.15 -1.85 0.13
N SER A 351 -19.49 -0.59 -0.11
CA SER A 351 -18.92 0.57 0.59
C SER A 351 -17.39 0.69 0.50
N PRO A 352 -16.76 0.61 -0.71
CA PRO A 352 -15.31 0.74 -0.83
C PRO A 352 -14.83 2.11 -0.35
N ILE A 353 -13.65 2.11 0.31
CA ILE A 353 -12.99 3.33 0.76
C ILE A 353 -12.23 3.91 -0.42
N GLU A 354 -12.61 5.12 -0.83
CA GLU A 354 -12.04 5.82 -1.98
C GLU A 354 -11.47 7.18 -1.57
N TRP A 355 -10.44 7.62 -2.27
CA TRP A 355 -9.94 8.98 -2.15
C TRP A 355 -10.98 9.97 -2.66
N THR A 356 -11.15 11.04 -1.92
CA THR A 356 -11.96 12.20 -2.27
C THR A 356 -11.21 13.46 -1.89
N TYR A 357 -11.72 14.63 -2.23
CA TYR A 357 -11.23 15.89 -1.73
C TYR A 357 -12.34 16.92 -1.62
N THR A 358 -12.10 17.90 -0.78
CA THR A 358 -12.94 19.08 -0.59
C THR A 358 -12.11 20.34 -0.87
N VAL A 359 -12.79 21.41 -1.26
CA VAL A 359 -12.18 22.74 -1.39
C VAL A 359 -12.34 23.47 -0.07
N ALA A 360 -11.24 23.79 0.56
CA ALA A 360 -11.22 24.44 1.88
C ALA A 360 -11.32 25.97 1.83
N GLY A 361 -11.45 26.54 0.65
CA GLY A 361 -11.48 27.97 0.38
C GLY A 361 -10.50 28.34 -0.71
N GLY A 362 -10.91 29.21 -1.65
CA GLY A 362 -10.12 29.51 -2.84
C GLY A 362 -9.79 28.25 -3.63
N THR A 363 -8.52 28.01 -3.91
CA THR A 363 -8.03 26.84 -4.65
C THR A 363 -7.42 25.73 -3.77
N ASN A 364 -7.40 25.92 -2.44
CA ASN A 364 -6.80 24.96 -1.53
C ASN A 364 -7.63 23.67 -1.47
N LEU A 365 -7.01 22.56 -1.83
CA LEU A 365 -7.60 21.23 -1.78
C LEU A 365 -7.22 20.52 -0.48
N ILE A 366 -8.20 19.89 0.16
CA ILE A 366 -7.98 18.94 1.26
C ILE A 366 -8.40 17.58 0.74
N TYR A 367 -7.44 16.69 0.59
CA TYR A 367 -7.70 15.30 0.28
C TYR A 367 -8.21 14.55 1.51
N SER A 368 -9.12 13.62 1.30
CA SER A 368 -9.71 12.82 2.36
C SER A 368 -10.14 11.45 1.82
N TYR A 369 -10.82 10.69 2.66
CA TYR A 369 -11.34 9.37 2.37
C TYR A 369 -12.86 9.36 2.50
N LYS A 370 -13.53 8.55 1.69
CA LYS A 370 -14.98 8.41 1.71
C LYS A 370 -15.37 7.00 1.28
N ASN A 371 -16.43 6.45 1.87
CA ASN A 371 -17.03 5.25 1.32
C ASN A 371 -17.87 5.61 0.09
N ALA A 372 -17.53 5.03 -1.05
CA ALA A 372 -18.43 5.01 -2.20
C ALA A 372 -19.61 4.06 -1.93
N GLN A 373 -20.63 4.06 -2.78
CA GLN A 373 -21.78 3.19 -2.61
C GLN A 373 -21.40 1.74 -2.87
N SER A 374 -20.79 1.47 -4.01
CA SER A 374 -20.30 0.15 -4.40
C SER A 374 -19.19 0.25 -5.43
N ALA A 375 -18.49 -0.86 -5.66
CA ALA A 375 -17.65 -1.00 -6.84
C ALA A 375 -17.72 -2.43 -7.38
N ASN A 376 -17.49 -2.56 -8.69
CA ASN A 376 -17.39 -3.85 -9.35
C ASN A 376 -16.07 -3.92 -10.12
N ASN A 377 -15.41 -5.06 -10.02
CA ASN A 377 -14.16 -5.31 -10.74
C ASN A 377 -14.23 -6.73 -11.33
N TYR A 378 -14.10 -6.85 -12.65
CA TYR A 378 -14.14 -8.14 -13.34
C TYR A 378 -13.17 -8.17 -14.49
N GLY A 379 -12.72 -9.37 -14.83
CA GLY A 379 -11.76 -9.52 -15.90
C GLY A 379 -11.45 -10.96 -16.27
N LEU A 380 -10.54 -11.04 -17.23
CA LEU A 380 -10.00 -12.29 -17.73
C LEU A 380 -8.48 -12.27 -17.57
N GLU A 381 -7.91 -13.39 -17.18
CA GLU A 381 -6.47 -13.60 -17.04
C GLU A 381 -6.04 -14.82 -17.84
N LEU A 382 -4.93 -14.70 -18.59
CA LEU A 382 -4.32 -15.78 -19.35
C LEU A 382 -2.86 -15.94 -18.92
N ASP A 383 -2.52 -17.14 -18.43
CA ASP A 383 -1.15 -17.52 -18.11
C ASP A 383 -0.70 -18.66 -19.01
N ILE A 384 0.49 -18.52 -19.60
CA ILE A 384 1.10 -19.54 -20.45
C ILE A 384 2.55 -19.75 -20.03
N ARG A 385 2.95 -21.00 -19.85
CA ARG A 385 4.34 -21.43 -19.80
C ARG A 385 4.52 -22.56 -20.78
N LYS A 386 5.39 -22.36 -21.77
CA LYS A 386 5.56 -23.30 -22.87
C LYS A 386 7.02 -23.45 -23.26
N ASN A 387 7.49 -24.69 -23.38
CA ASN A 387 8.77 -25.01 -24.02
C ASN A 387 8.62 -24.92 -25.53
N LEU A 388 9.62 -24.36 -26.19
CA LEU A 388 9.57 -24.16 -27.65
C LEU A 388 10.21 -25.31 -28.46
N GLY A 389 10.44 -26.46 -27.83
CA GLY A 389 10.94 -27.66 -28.48
C GLY A 389 10.08 -28.15 -29.64
N PHE A 390 8.76 -27.89 -29.61
CA PHE A 390 7.83 -28.25 -30.69
C PHE A 390 8.06 -27.50 -32.03
N ILE A 391 8.78 -26.38 -31.98
CA ILE A 391 9.23 -25.60 -33.16
C ILE A 391 10.73 -25.72 -33.39
N GLY A 392 11.39 -26.74 -32.82
CA GLY A 392 12.82 -26.97 -33.00
C GLY A 392 13.75 -26.16 -32.09
N LEU A 393 13.23 -25.51 -31.06
CA LEU A 393 13.98 -24.69 -30.09
C LEU A 393 13.92 -25.29 -28.68
N PRO A 394 14.57 -26.45 -28.42
CA PRO A 394 14.41 -27.17 -27.13
C PRO A 394 14.98 -26.42 -25.94
N ASP A 395 15.98 -25.56 -26.12
CA ASP A 395 16.61 -24.77 -25.06
C ASP A 395 15.84 -23.48 -24.74
N PHE A 396 14.77 -23.20 -25.50
CA PHE A 396 13.96 -22.01 -25.31
C PHE A 396 12.64 -22.33 -24.63
N SER A 397 12.21 -21.41 -23.74
CA SER A 397 10.87 -21.40 -23.17
C SER A 397 10.27 -20.00 -23.22
N TRP A 398 8.97 -19.96 -23.28
CA TRP A 398 8.17 -18.75 -23.31
C TRP A 398 7.21 -18.73 -22.14
N SER A 399 7.11 -17.57 -21.47
CA SER A 399 6.06 -17.30 -20.51
C SER A 399 5.26 -16.07 -20.93
N PHE A 400 3.97 -16.12 -20.70
CA PHE A 400 3.05 -15.02 -20.93
C PHE A 400 2.06 -14.93 -19.76
N ASN A 401 1.83 -13.73 -19.25
CA ASN A 401 0.75 -13.41 -18.33
C ASN A 401 0.07 -12.15 -18.84
N GLY A 402 -1.21 -12.25 -19.14
CA GLY A 402 -2.03 -11.14 -19.60
C GLY A 402 -3.32 -11.04 -18.81
N ALA A 403 -3.74 -9.83 -18.49
CA ALA A 403 -5.01 -9.55 -17.84
C ALA A 403 -5.75 -8.43 -18.57
N LEU A 404 -7.06 -8.59 -18.73
CA LEU A 404 -8.01 -7.57 -19.16
C LEU A 404 -8.99 -7.33 -18.02
N ILE A 405 -9.09 -6.11 -17.55
CA ILE A 405 -9.78 -5.76 -16.31
C ILE A 405 -10.69 -4.57 -16.56
N LYS A 406 -11.94 -4.66 -16.12
CA LYS A 406 -12.87 -3.54 -16.08
C LYS A 406 -13.32 -3.32 -14.65
N SER A 407 -13.11 -2.11 -14.17
CA SER A 407 -13.54 -1.67 -12.84
C SER A 407 -14.48 -0.47 -12.95
N ARG A 408 -15.40 -0.35 -11.98
CA ARG A 408 -16.32 0.76 -11.87
C ARG A 408 -16.68 0.99 -10.41
N VAL A 409 -16.40 2.18 -9.91
CA VAL A 409 -16.85 2.70 -8.63
C VAL A 409 -18.14 3.48 -8.86
N GLU A 410 -19.15 3.25 -8.04
CA GLU A 410 -20.44 3.91 -8.07
C GLU A 410 -20.64 4.74 -6.81
N PHE A 411 -20.97 5.99 -7.00
CA PHE A 411 -21.28 6.92 -5.92
C PHE A 411 -22.81 7.08 -5.77
N ALA A 412 -23.25 7.47 -4.59
CA ALA A 412 -24.66 7.68 -4.32
C ALA A 412 -25.24 8.78 -5.23
N LYS A 413 -26.52 8.66 -5.58
CA LYS A 413 -27.24 9.71 -6.33
C LYS A 413 -27.15 11.04 -5.58
N GLY A 414 -26.79 12.10 -6.30
CA GLY A 414 -26.55 13.44 -5.73
C GLY A 414 -25.15 13.64 -5.13
N SER A 415 -24.25 12.64 -5.22
CA SER A 415 -22.83 12.85 -4.98
C SER A 415 -22.24 13.80 -6.02
N LYS A 416 -21.28 14.63 -5.59
CA LYS A 416 -20.50 15.49 -6.50
C LYS A 416 -19.42 14.71 -7.26
N GLU A 417 -19.28 13.44 -7.00
CA GLU A 417 -18.29 12.55 -7.62
C GLU A 417 -18.94 11.72 -8.72
N GLU A 418 -18.25 11.61 -9.85
CA GLU A 418 -18.69 10.80 -10.99
C GLU A 418 -18.27 9.34 -10.82
N ASN A 419 -19.09 8.44 -11.37
CA ASN A 419 -18.72 7.04 -11.49
C ASN A 419 -17.47 6.90 -12.37
N ARG A 420 -16.46 6.19 -11.89
CA ARG A 420 -15.14 6.10 -12.51
C ARG A 420 -14.53 4.71 -12.31
N PRO A 421 -13.46 4.37 -13.05
CA PRO A 421 -12.63 3.23 -12.69
C PRO A 421 -12.04 3.39 -11.28
N MET A 422 -11.75 2.28 -10.61
CA MET A 422 -11.04 2.29 -9.32
C MET A 422 -9.66 2.95 -9.48
N GLN A 423 -9.26 3.76 -8.50
CA GLN A 423 -7.94 4.36 -8.49
C GLN A 423 -6.86 3.26 -8.43
N GLY A 424 -5.80 3.43 -9.21
CA GLY A 424 -4.71 2.46 -9.31
C GLY A 424 -5.02 1.26 -10.22
N GLN A 425 -6.29 1.03 -10.62
CA GLN A 425 -6.65 -0.09 -11.48
C GLN A 425 -6.36 0.22 -12.94
N SER A 426 -5.52 -0.62 -13.54
CA SER A 426 -5.24 -0.60 -14.98
C SER A 426 -6.21 -1.48 -15.76
N PRO A 427 -6.67 -1.07 -16.96
CA PRO A 427 -7.57 -1.88 -17.78
C PRO A 427 -6.90 -3.10 -18.41
N TYR A 428 -5.59 -3.14 -18.49
CA TYR A 428 -4.83 -4.30 -18.94
C TYR A 428 -3.44 -4.35 -18.35
N LEU A 429 -2.92 -5.58 -18.26
CA LEU A 429 -1.54 -5.89 -17.89
C LEU A 429 -1.01 -6.93 -18.87
N VAL A 430 0.21 -6.76 -19.35
CA VAL A 430 0.92 -7.73 -20.19
C VAL A 430 2.33 -7.91 -19.64
N ASN A 431 2.66 -9.17 -19.33
CA ASN A 431 4.01 -9.62 -19.04
C ASN A 431 4.36 -10.75 -20.01
N THR A 432 5.50 -10.70 -20.65
CA THR A 432 5.98 -11.82 -21.43
C THR A 432 7.48 -11.99 -21.28
N GLY A 433 7.95 -13.22 -21.29
CA GLY A 433 9.36 -13.54 -21.12
C GLY A 433 9.79 -14.65 -22.05
N PHE A 434 10.96 -14.47 -22.67
CA PHE A 434 11.66 -15.51 -23.42
C PHE A 434 12.90 -15.90 -22.64
N PHE A 435 13.05 -17.19 -22.43
CA PHE A 435 14.15 -17.77 -21.66
C PHE A 435 14.91 -18.76 -22.54
N TYR A 436 16.21 -18.57 -22.63
CA TYR A 436 17.15 -19.53 -23.21
C TYR A 436 17.95 -20.16 -22.09
N LYS A 437 17.97 -21.48 -22.01
CA LYS A 437 18.72 -22.22 -21.01
C LYS A 437 19.44 -23.39 -21.66
N ASN A 438 20.76 -23.28 -21.76
CA ASN A 438 21.60 -24.33 -22.29
C ASN A 438 22.49 -24.92 -21.19
N ALA A 439 22.18 -26.15 -20.77
CA ALA A 439 22.88 -26.84 -19.69
C ALA A 439 24.34 -27.19 -20.07
N LYS A 440 24.62 -27.50 -21.35
CA LYS A 440 25.97 -27.85 -21.81
C LYS A 440 26.88 -26.63 -21.80
N GLN A 441 26.35 -25.49 -22.22
CA GLN A 441 27.07 -24.22 -22.20
C GLN A 441 27.00 -23.53 -20.86
N GLN A 442 26.18 -24.00 -19.93
CA GLN A 442 25.90 -23.35 -18.63
C GLN A 442 25.54 -21.88 -18.81
N LEU A 443 24.71 -21.59 -19.82
CA LEU A 443 24.29 -20.25 -20.21
C LEU A 443 22.78 -20.11 -20.07
N ASP A 444 22.36 -19.15 -19.25
CA ASP A 444 20.97 -18.77 -19.05
C ASP A 444 20.77 -17.31 -19.51
N ILE A 445 19.81 -17.08 -20.40
CA ILE A 445 19.41 -15.74 -20.87
C ILE A 445 17.92 -15.57 -20.63
N ALA A 446 17.51 -14.44 -20.06
CA ALA A 446 16.11 -14.06 -19.89
C ALA A 446 15.88 -12.66 -20.48
N LEU A 447 14.90 -12.55 -21.36
CA LEU A 447 14.39 -11.30 -21.90
C LEU A 447 12.95 -11.15 -21.44
N LEU A 448 12.66 -10.11 -20.65
CA LEU A 448 11.36 -9.85 -20.05
C LEU A 448 10.78 -8.56 -20.62
N TYR A 449 9.50 -8.57 -20.94
CA TYR A 449 8.75 -7.40 -21.35
C TYR A 449 7.54 -7.23 -20.44
N ASN A 450 7.31 -6.00 -19.98
CA ASN A 450 6.14 -5.60 -19.20
C ASN A 450 5.48 -4.36 -19.79
N ARG A 451 4.14 -4.35 -19.77
CA ARG A 451 3.33 -3.17 -20.07
C ARG A 451 2.08 -3.16 -19.20
N ILE A 452 1.83 -2.02 -18.57
CA ILE A 452 0.64 -1.74 -17.77
C ILE A 452 -0.16 -0.64 -18.48
N GLY A 453 -1.47 -0.77 -18.53
CA GLY A 453 -2.36 0.22 -19.14
C GLY A 453 -2.47 1.51 -18.30
N LYS A 454 -3.09 2.53 -18.86
CA LYS A 454 -3.38 3.80 -18.20
C LYS A 454 -4.19 3.59 -16.92
N ARG A 455 -3.80 4.25 -15.81
CA ARG A 455 -4.51 4.17 -14.53
C ARG A 455 -4.62 5.52 -13.84
N ILE A 456 -5.71 5.72 -13.09
CA ILE A 456 -5.90 6.92 -12.26
C ILE A 456 -4.93 6.84 -11.07
N ILE A 457 -4.11 7.87 -10.88
CA ILE A 457 -3.22 8.00 -9.72
C ILE A 457 -3.69 9.11 -8.76
N GLY A 458 -4.36 10.13 -9.29
CA GLY A 458 -5.01 11.18 -8.53
C GLY A 458 -6.45 11.36 -8.98
N VAL A 459 -7.37 11.35 -8.04
CA VAL A 459 -8.79 11.57 -8.32
C VAL A 459 -9.03 13.04 -8.58
N GLY A 460 -9.69 13.37 -9.66
CA GLY A 460 -10.10 14.70 -10.01
C GLY A 460 -11.46 15.07 -9.41
N ARG A 461 -11.93 16.27 -9.67
CA ARG A 461 -13.19 16.84 -9.20
C ARG A 461 -14.16 16.98 -10.35
N SER A 462 -15.39 16.50 -10.21
CA SER A 462 -16.41 16.56 -11.24
C SER A 462 -17.20 17.87 -11.23
N GLU A 463 -17.45 18.46 -10.04
CA GLU A 463 -18.25 19.68 -9.91
C GLU A 463 -17.66 20.69 -8.90
N GLY A 464 -17.92 21.99 -9.14
CA GLY A 464 -17.59 23.08 -8.24
C GLY A 464 -18.29 22.99 -6.88
N SER A 465 -17.70 23.53 -5.81
CA SER A 465 -18.31 23.60 -4.49
C SER A 465 -19.48 24.61 -4.41
N ALA A 466 -19.58 25.50 -5.40
CA ALA A 466 -20.67 26.43 -5.58
C ALA A 466 -21.38 26.12 -6.90
N ALA A 467 -22.70 26.19 -6.92
CA ALA A 467 -23.55 25.94 -8.09
C ALA A 467 -23.28 26.88 -9.30
N SER A 468 -22.32 27.78 -9.22
CA SER A 468 -21.98 28.78 -10.22
C SER A 468 -20.58 28.65 -10.82
N ASP A 469 -19.79 27.62 -10.46
CA ASP A 469 -18.38 27.59 -10.86
C ASP A 469 -18.06 26.34 -11.70
N ASP A 470 -18.55 26.36 -12.97
CA ASP A 470 -18.23 25.34 -13.99
C ASP A 470 -16.71 25.27 -14.29
N ASN A 471 -15.95 26.31 -13.94
CA ASN A 471 -14.51 26.38 -14.15
C ASN A 471 -13.69 25.62 -13.10
N ALA A 472 -14.33 25.05 -12.07
CA ALA A 472 -13.64 24.37 -10.98
C ALA A 472 -13.53 22.85 -11.18
N ARG A 473 -13.78 22.34 -12.39
CA ARG A 473 -13.56 20.94 -12.72
C ARG A 473 -12.07 20.64 -12.81
N VAL A 474 -11.59 19.75 -11.92
CA VAL A 474 -10.22 19.25 -11.95
C VAL A 474 -10.26 17.84 -12.53
N PRO A 475 -9.64 17.59 -13.70
CA PRO A 475 -9.64 16.26 -14.30
C PRO A 475 -8.77 15.30 -13.48
N HIS A 476 -9.04 13.98 -13.63
CA HIS A 476 -8.22 12.94 -13.01
C HIS A 476 -6.77 12.99 -13.54
N SER A 477 -5.82 12.74 -12.64
CA SER A 477 -4.43 12.53 -13.01
C SER A 477 -4.20 11.06 -13.34
N TYR A 478 -3.58 10.80 -14.48
CA TYR A 478 -3.31 9.45 -14.98
C TYR A 478 -1.82 9.20 -15.10
N GLU A 479 -1.39 8.03 -14.65
CA GLU A 479 -0.13 7.44 -15.09
C GLU A 479 -0.34 6.79 -16.45
N MET A 480 0.46 7.20 -17.43
CA MET A 480 0.34 6.69 -18.80
C MET A 480 1.05 5.34 -18.96
N PRO A 481 0.60 4.51 -19.92
CA PRO A 481 1.25 3.24 -20.19
C PRO A 481 2.73 3.42 -20.52
N ARG A 482 3.57 2.49 -20.03
CA ARG A 482 4.99 2.43 -20.32
C ARG A 482 5.42 1.02 -20.68
N ASN A 483 6.35 0.89 -21.63
CA ASN A 483 6.98 -0.36 -21.97
C ASN A 483 8.29 -0.50 -21.19
N THR A 484 8.53 -1.68 -20.62
CA THR A 484 9.81 -2.01 -20.00
C THR A 484 10.35 -3.31 -20.57
N ILE A 485 11.64 -3.33 -20.87
CA ILE A 485 12.35 -4.53 -21.29
C ILE A 485 13.55 -4.73 -20.36
N ASP A 486 13.62 -5.92 -19.76
CA ASP A 486 14.72 -6.32 -18.91
C ASP A 486 15.48 -7.48 -19.55
N LEU A 487 16.82 -7.44 -19.51
CA LEU A 487 17.70 -8.50 -19.97
C LEU A 487 18.55 -9.02 -18.82
N SER A 488 18.59 -10.32 -18.64
CA SER A 488 19.49 -10.98 -17.69
C SER A 488 20.26 -12.09 -18.40
N VAL A 489 21.56 -12.13 -18.21
CA VAL A 489 22.46 -13.15 -18.74
C VAL A 489 23.27 -13.71 -17.57
N SER A 490 23.23 -15.03 -17.38
CA SER A 490 24.07 -15.74 -16.42
C SER A 490 24.89 -16.80 -17.16
N LYS A 491 26.19 -16.78 -16.94
CA LYS A 491 27.15 -17.73 -17.52
C LYS A 491 28.01 -18.33 -16.42
N LYS A 492 28.06 -19.66 -16.37
CA LYS A 492 28.96 -20.39 -15.47
C LYS A 492 30.14 -20.97 -16.26
N TRP A 493 31.29 -21.02 -15.61
CA TRP A 493 32.47 -21.70 -16.09
C TRP A 493 32.93 -22.69 -15.02
N GLY A 494 32.59 -23.95 -15.24
CA GLY A 494 32.82 -25.01 -14.26
C GLY A 494 31.94 -24.80 -13.00
N GLU A 495 32.51 -25.22 -11.85
CA GLU A 495 31.81 -25.13 -10.56
C GLU A 495 32.17 -23.89 -9.74
N HIS A 496 33.16 -23.10 -10.18
CA HIS A 496 33.79 -22.05 -9.37
C HIS A 496 33.44 -20.61 -9.80
N TRP A 497 33.07 -20.40 -11.07
CA TRP A 497 32.85 -19.06 -11.60
C TRP A 497 31.43 -18.89 -12.18
N GLU A 498 30.78 -17.85 -11.75
CA GLU A 498 29.50 -17.40 -12.33
C GLU A 498 29.56 -15.89 -12.56
N LEU A 499 29.26 -15.47 -13.79
CA LEU A 499 29.05 -14.08 -14.13
C LEU A 499 27.56 -13.87 -14.41
N LYS A 500 26.96 -12.92 -13.69
CA LYS A 500 25.58 -12.50 -13.90
C LYS A 500 25.53 -11.03 -14.27
N LEU A 501 25.02 -10.74 -15.47
CA LEU A 501 24.75 -9.41 -15.95
C LEU A 501 23.22 -9.21 -16.00
N SER A 502 22.74 -8.10 -15.44
CA SER A 502 21.33 -7.72 -15.51
C SER A 502 21.22 -6.26 -15.91
N VAL A 503 20.50 -6.00 -16.98
CA VAL A 503 20.17 -4.66 -17.46
C VAL A 503 18.66 -4.51 -17.38
N ARG A 504 18.19 -3.51 -16.64
CA ARG A 504 16.76 -3.22 -16.46
C ARG A 504 16.37 -2.00 -17.26
N ASP A 505 15.13 -2.00 -17.71
CA ASP A 505 14.51 -0.89 -18.42
C ASP A 505 15.33 -0.42 -19.64
N LEU A 506 15.66 -1.38 -20.53
CA LEU A 506 16.47 -1.12 -21.74
C LEU A 506 15.89 -0.03 -22.64
N LEU A 507 14.58 0.18 -22.61
CA LEU A 507 13.92 1.21 -23.41
C LEU A 507 14.04 2.59 -22.79
N ALA A 508 14.30 2.68 -21.48
CA ALA A 508 14.40 3.92 -20.72
C ALA A 508 13.23 4.91 -21.01
N GLU A 509 12.03 4.37 -21.25
CA GLU A 509 10.86 5.21 -21.49
C GLU A 509 10.55 6.04 -20.24
N ARG A 510 10.26 7.31 -20.43
CA ARG A 510 9.86 8.21 -19.35
C ARG A 510 8.51 7.83 -18.78
N VAL A 511 8.33 8.03 -17.47
CA VAL A 511 7.01 7.97 -16.84
C VAL A 511 6.29 9.29 -17.11
N TYR A 512 5.09 9.21 -17.66
CA TYR A 512 4.26 10.37 -17.93
C TYR A 512 3.04 10.38 -17.03
N TYR A 513 2.81 11.50 -16.39
CA TYR A 513 1.57 11.80 -15.69
C TYR A 513 0.82 12.87 -16.50
N LYS A 514 -0.46 12.61 -16.78
CA LYS A 514 -1.29 13.50 -17.60
C LYS A 514 -2.64 13.72 -16.97
N GLN A 515 -3.14 14.93 -17.12
CA GLN A 515 -4.53 15.30 -16.92
C GLN A 515 -5.13 15.61 -18.30
N PHE A 516 -6.36 15.22 -18.52
CA PHE A 516 -7.07 15.46 -19.76
C PHE A 516 -8.21 16.43 -19.46
N ALA A 517 -8.12 17.63 -20.03
CA ALA A 517 -9.17 18.66 -19.94
C ALA A 517 -10.44 18.22 -20.67
#